data_daa1db0f93d3847786c5fa961898e043
#
_entry.id   daa1db0f93d3847786c5fa961898e043
#
_cell.length_a   1.000
_cell.length_b   1.000
_cell.length_c   1.000
_cell.angle_alpha   90.00
_cell.angle_beta   90.00
_cell.angle_gamma   90.00
#
_symmetry.space_group_name_H-M   'P 1'
#
loop_
_entity.id
_entity.type
_entity.pdbx_description
1 polymer ?
#
loop_
_entity_poly.entity_id
_entity_poly.type
_entity_poly.pdbx_seq_one_letter_code
_entity_poly.pdbx_strand_id
1 'polypeptide(L)'
;MSWKLKTGKSTEERQQANQQIRETVEQILAVIEKRGNKAIRELSIKFDRYDRQDYRLTPAEIDRCIKQLSRQDIQDIEFAQQQVANFARAQKECLRDLEIETRPGVILGHKNIPINAVGCYVPGGKYPLLASAHMSIITASVAGCSRIISCAPPFNGQPAPAIVAAQKMAGATESMPLAAFRR
;
A
#
# COMPACT_ATOMS: atom_id res chain seq x y z
N MET A 1 32.04 28.60 -1.49
CA MET A 1 31.16 28.91 -0.33
C MET A 1 29.81 28.27 -0.53
N SER A 2 29.40 27.35 0.33
CA SER A 2 28.04 26.77 0.27
C SER A 2 27.08 27.61 1.13
N TRP A 3 25.99 28.06 0.55
CA TRP A 3 24.96 28.82 1.25
C TRP A 3 23.97 27.84 1.87
N LYS A 4 23.77 27.89 3.19
CA LYS A 4 22.67 27.17 3.85
C LYS A 4 21.39 27.99 3.67
N LEU A 5 20.50 27.54 2.79
CA LEU A 5 19.20 28.15 2.54
C LEU A 5 18.18 27.89 3.66
N LYS A 6 18.40 26.90 4.51
CA LYS A 6 17.52 26.55 5.63
C LYS A 6 18.32 25.86 6.73
N THR A 7 18.16 26.31 7.96
CA THR A 7 18.64 25.59 9.14
C THR A 7 17.69 24.45 9.49
N GLY A 8 18.21 23.23 9.64
CA GLY A 8 17.42 22.10 10.12
C GLY A 8 17.01 22.28 11.58
N LYS A 9 15.94 21.61 12.00
CA LYS A 9 15.56 21.51 13.41
C LYS A 9 16.69 20.87 14.21
N SER A 10 16.85 21.27 15.48
CA SER A 10 17.81 20.65 16.39
C SER A 10 17.48 19.16 16.59
N THR A 11 18.45 18.38 17.09
CA THR A 11 18.23 16.96 17.39
C THR A 11 17.14 16.78 18.45
N GLU A 12 17.10 17.65 19.44
CA GLU A 12 16.10 17.63 20.51
C GLU A 12 14.70 17.94 20.01
N GLU A 13 14.53 18.97 19.17
CA GLU A 13 13.24 19.28 18.52
C GLU A 13 12.74 18.13 17.62
N ARG A 14 13.65 17.42 16.95
CA ARG A 14 13.30 16.23 16.16
C ARG A 14 12.86 15.07 17.04
N GLN A 15 13.56 14.84 18.16
CA GLN A 15 13.22 13.77 19.10
C GLN A 15 11.87 14.00 19.75
N GLN A 16 11.59 15.23 20.21
CA GLN A 16 10.29 15.59 20.78
C GLN A 16 9.15 15.44 19.78
N ALA A 17 9.32 15.93 18.55
CA ALA A 17 8.33 15.78 17.50
C ALA A 17 8.08 14.29 17.13
N ASN A 18 9.13 13.48 17.07
CA ASN A 18 9.03 12.05 16.83
C ASN A 18 8.31 11.31 17.95
N GLN A 19 8.58 11.69 19.22
CA GLN A 19 7.93 11.10 20.39
C GLN A 19 6.42 11.40 20.37
N GLN A 20 6.03 12.63 20.09
CA GLN A 20 4.63 13.05 20.00
C GLN A 20 3.86 12.33 18.88
N ILE A 21 4.52 12.13 17.73
CA ILE A 21 3.95 11.35 16.61
C ILE A 21 3.77 9.89 17.02
N ARG A 22 4.76 9.29 17.67
CA ARG A 22 4.71 7.90 18.15
C ARG A 22 3.52 7.71 19.10
N GLU A 23 3.40 8.52 20.13
CA GLU A 23 2.31 8.46 21.11
C GLU A 23 0.94 8.59 20.43
N THR A 24 0.81 9.52 19.48
CA THR A 24 -0.43 9.68 18.72
C THR A 24 -0.78 8.41 17.93
N VAL A 25 0.20 7.80 17.24
CA VAL A 25 0.00 6.58 16.45
C VAL A 25 -0.36 5.40 17.37
N GLU A 26 0.34 5.23 18.48
CA GLU A 26 0.07 4.17 19.46
C GLU A 26 -1.35 4.28 20.04
N GLN A 27 -1.80 5.49 20.37
CA GLN A 27 -3.18 5.73 20.81
C GLN A 27 -4.21 5.37 19.75
N ILE A 28 -3.97 5.74 18.50
CA ILE A 28 -4.86 5.41 17.38
C ILE A 28 -4.94 3.90 17.20
N LEU A 29 -3.80 3.21 17.20
CA LEU A 29 -3.75 1.75 17.05
C LEU A 29 -4.49 1.04 18.19
N ALA A 30 -4.27 1.46 19.45
CA ALA A 30 -4.97 0.91 20.60
C ALA A 30 -6.50 1.11 20.53
N VAL A 31 -6.96 2.26 20.04
CA VAL A 31 -8.39 2.54 19.84
C VAL A 31 -8.97 1.65 18.75
N ILE A 32 -8.25 1.44 17.65
CA ILE A 32 -8.67 0.56 16.56
C ILE A 32 -8.72 -0.89 17.04
N GLU A 33 -7.70 -1.35 17.74
CA GLU A 33 -7.66 -2.71 18.29
C GLU A 33 -8.86 -2.99 19.21
N LYS A 34 -9.19 -2.04 20.07
CA LYS A 34 -10.31 -2.18 21.04
C LYS A 34 -11.68 -2.06 20.40
N ARG A 35 -11.87 -1.20 19.42
CA ARG A 35 -13.19 -0.77 18.89
C ARG A 35 -13.45 -1.19 17.44
N GLY A 36 -12.42 -1.71 16.74
CA GLY A 36 -12.51 -2.18 15.37
C GLY A 36 -13.07 -1.16 14.37
N ASN A 37 -13.96 -1.61 13.51
CA ASN A 37 -14.53 -0.80 12.42
C ASN A 37 -15.22 0.50 12.88
N LYS A 38 -15.75 0.54 14.12
CA LYS A 38 -16.33 1.78 14.67
C LYS A 38 -15.28 2.88 14.80
N ALA A 39 -14.10 2.53 15.32
CA ALA A 39 -12.98 3.47 15.44
C ALA A 39 -12.49 3.92 14.06
N ILE A 40 -12.34 3.00 13.13
CA ILE A 40 -11.92 3.29 11.74
C ILE A 40 -12.88 4.29 11.10
N ARG A 41 -14.19 4.11 11.26
CA ARG A 41 -15.19 5.03 10.71
C ARG A 41 -15.09 6.43 11.30
N GLU A 42 -14.99 6.55 12.63
CA GLU A 42 -14.84 7.83 13.31
C GLU A 42 -13.56 8.57 12.86
N LEU A 43 -12.46 7.84 12.72
CA LEU A 43 -11.19 8.39 12.26
C LEU A 43 -11.26 8.82 10.78
N SER A 44 -11.93 8.05 9.92
CA SER A 44 -12.12 8.39 8.52
C SER A 44 -12.99 9.65 8.35
N ILE A 45 -14.05 9.78 9.14
CA ILE A 45 -14.87 10.99 9.16
C ILE A 45 -14.03 12.19 9.64
N LYS A 46 -13.27 12.01 10.71
CA LYS A 46 -12.45 13.08 11.31
C LYS A 46 -11.34 13.58 10.39
N PHE A 47 -10.61 12.68 9.74
CA PHE A 47 -9.40 13.02 8.97
C PHE A 47 -9.64 13.19 7.47
N ASP A 48 -10.54 12.39 6.90
CA ASP A 48 -10.79 12.36 5.46
C ASP A 48 -12.14 12.94 5.07
N ARG A 49 -13.00 13.28 6.04
CA ARG A 49 -14.40 13.68 5.83
C ARG A 49 -15.15 12.65 4.98
N TYR A 50 -14.82 11.38 5.18
CA TYR A 50 -15.37 10.28 4.42
C TYR A 50 -16.11 9.31 5.35
N ASP A 51 -17.43 9.25 5.21
CA ASP A 51 -18.30 8.35 5.98
C ASP A 51 -18.77 7.20 5.10
N ARG A 52 -18.40 5.98 5.50
CA ARG A 52 -18.83 4.76 4.83
C ARG A 52 -18.95 3.62 5.85
N GLN A 53 -19.99 2.78 5.68
CA GLN A 53 -20.19 1.63 6.56
C GLN A 53 -19.24 0.48 6.19
N ASP A 54 -19.12 0.18 4.91
CA ASP A 54 -18.20 -0.82 4.38
C ASP A 54 -17.17 -0.13 3.48
N TYR A 55 -15.90 -0.18 3.86
CA TYR A 55 -14.81 0.43 3.11
C TYR A 55 -14.38 -0.39 1.91
N ARG A 56 -14.75 -1.66 1.82
CA ARG A 56 -14.44 -2.48 0.66
C ARG A 56 -15.24 -2.03 -0.54
N LEU A 57 -14.56 -1.68 -1.62
CA LEU A 57 -15.19 -1.35 -2.89
C LEU A 57 -15.81 -2.60 -3.52
N THR A 58 -17.04 -2.48 -3.96
CA THR A 58 -17.70 -3.51 -4.77
C THR A 58 -17.14 -3.55 -6.18
N PRO A 59 -17.26 -4.68 -6.89
CA PRO A 59 -16.85 -4.76 -8.30
C PRO A 59 -17.48 -3.66 -9.17
N ALA A 60 -18.76 -3.36 -8.95
CA ALA A 60 -19.47 -2.31 -9.69
C ALA A 60 -18.91 -0.89 -9.43
N GLU A 61 -18.42 -0.62 -8.22
CA GLU A 61 -17.76 0.65 -7.90
C GLU A 61 -16.38 0.75 -8.55
N ILE A 62 -15.63 -0.36 -8.55
CA ILE A 62 -14.33 -0.45 -9.23
C ILE A 62 -14.51 -0.21 -10.74
N ASP A 63 -15.48 -0.88 -11.36
CA ASP A 63 -15.78 -0.72 -12.78
C ASP A 63 -16.20 0.72 -13.14
N ARG A 64 -16.97 1.37 -12.27
CA ARG A 64 -17.32 2.79 -12.44
C ARG A 64 -16.09 3.70 -12.38
N CYS A 65 -15.13 3.41 -11.52
CA CYS A 65 -13.86 4.14 -11.46
C CYS A 65 -13.06 3.94 -12.77
N ILE A 66 -12.92 2.71 -13.23
CA ILE A 66 -12.18 2.39 -14.45
C ILE A 66 -12.80 3.08 -15.67
N LYS A 67 -14.13 3.09 -15.80
CA LYS A 67 -14.84 3.74 -16.91
C LYS A 67 -14.68 5.26 -16.98
N GLN A 68 -14.17 5.91 -15.92
CA GLN A 68 -13.89 7.34 -15.92
C GLN A 68 -12.54 7.69 -16.53
N LEU A 69 -11.68 6.68 -16.75
CA LEU A 69 -10.35 6.89 -17.32
C LEU A 69 -10.40 6.86 -18.85
N SER A 70 -9.52 7.63 -19.46
CA SER A 70 -9.32 7.57 -20.90
C SER A 70 -8.64 6.25 -21.29
N ARG A 71 -8.76 5.88 -22.56
CA ARG A 71 -8.03 4.71 -23.10
C ARG A 71 -6.51 4.88 -22.94
N GLN A 72 -6.01 6.10 -23.07
CA GLN A 72 -4.59 6.40 -22.91
C GLN A 72 -4.15 6.18 -21.47
N ASP A 73 -4.93 6.65 -20.46
CA ASP A 73 -4.60 6.43 -19.05
C ASP A 73 -4.49 4.93 -18.72
N ILE A 74 -5.40 4.12 -19.24
CA ILE A 74 -5.35 2.67 -19.05
C ILE A 74 -4.09 2.06 -19.66
N GLN A 75 -3.74 2.45 -20.89
CA GLN A 75 -2.54 1.97 -21.57
C GLN A 75 -1.25 2.37 -20.82
N ASP A 76 -1.19 3.59 -20.31
CA ASP A 76 -0.04 4.07 -19.54
C ASP A 76 0.12 3.32 -18.21
N ILE A 77 -1.02 3.02 -17.54
CA ILE A 77 -1.02 2.18 -16.34
C ILE A 77 -0.54 0.76 -16.67
N GLU A 78 -1.07 0.14 -17.72
CA GLU A 78 -0.67 -1.20 -18.16
C GLU A 78 0.82 -1.26 -18.49
N PHE A 79 1.32 -0.30 -19.26
CA PHE A 79 2.73 -0.21 -19.59
C PHE A 79 3.62 -0.13 -18.35
N ALA A 80 3.31 0.80 -17.43
CA ALA A 80 4.08 0.96 -16.19
C ALA A 80 4.06 -0.31 -15.33
N GLN A 81 2.89 -0.96 -15.21
CA GLN A 81 2.72 -2.20 -14.47
C GLN A 81 3.51 -3.36 -15.07
N GLN A 82 3.54 -3.44 -16.40
CA GLN A 82 4.33 -4.46 -17.10
C GLN A 82 5.83 -4.33 -16.80
N GLN A 83 6.37 -3.09 -16.76
CA GLN A 83 7.78 -2.89 -16.45
C GLN A 83 8.11 -3.34 -15.01
N VAL A 84 7.28 -2.96 -14.04
CA VAL A 84 7.44 -3.39 -12.65
C VAL A 84 7.34 -4.91 -12.52
N ALA A 85 6.35 -5.52 -13.17
CA ALA A 85 6.15 -6.97 -13.15
C ALA A 85 7.33 -7.74 -13.75
N ASN A 86 7.88 -7.26 -14.87
CA ASN A 86 9.02 -7.89 -15.54
C ASN A 86 10.24 -7.90 -14.61
N PHE A 87 10.55 -6.77 -13.97
CA PHE A 87 11.67 -6.69 -13.04
C PHE A 87 11.44 -7.53 -11.78
N ALA A 88 10.24 -7.47 -11.21
CA ALA A 88 9.90 -8.27 -10.03
C ALA A 88 9.99 -9.79 -10.30
N ARG A 89 9.59 -10.27 -11.47
CA ARG A 89 9.75 -11.69 -11.85
C ARG A 89 11.22 -12.07 -11.94
N ALA A 90 12.04 -11.26 -12.61
CA ALA A 90 13.48 -11.50 -12.70
C ALA A 90 14.15 -11.54 -11.32
N GLN A 91 13.76 -10.65 -10.41
CA GLN A 91 14.23 -10.69 -9.01
C GLN A 91 13.79 -11.97 -8.30
N LYS A 92 12.54 -12.42 -8.49
CA LYS A 92 12.03 -13.66 -7.87
C LYS A 92 12.79 -14.89 -8.39
N GLU A 93 13.18 -14.93 -9.64
CA GLU A 93 13.97 -16.03 -10.21
C GLU A 93 15.36 -16.19 -9.54
N CYS A 94 15.89 -15.13 -8.92
CA CYS A 94 17.11 -15.18 -8.13
C CYS A 94 16.89 -15.81 -6.73
N LEU A 95 15.66 -15.90 -6.27
CA LEU A 95 15.29 -16.48 -4.98
C LEU A 95 14.99 -17.98 -5.19
N ARG A 96 16.01 -18.80 -5.11
CA ARG A 96 15.88 -20.24 -5.27
C ARG A 96 15.83 -20.96 -3.93
N ASP A 97 14.98 -21.96 -3.83
CA ASP A 97 15.04 -22.90 -2.72
C ASP A 97 16.36 -23.66 -2.80
N LEU A 98 16.92 -23.96 -1.65
CA LEU A 98 18.15 -24.72 -1.53
C LEU A 98 17.86 -25.96 -0.69
N GLU A 99 18.34 -27.10 -1.17
CA GLU A 99 18.42 -28.34 -0.40
C GLU A 99 19.72 -29.06 -0.77
N ILE A 100 20.60 -29.29 0.21
CA ILE A 100 21.88 -29.93 0.03
C ILE A 100 22.16 -30.95 1.14
N GLU A 101 22.79 -32.05 0.80
CA GLU A 101 23.33 -32.99 1.76
C GLU A 101 24.78 -32.59 2.09
N THR A 102 25.01 -32.12 3.30
CA THR A 102 26.33 -31.63 3.76
C THR A 102 27.24 -32.76 4.29
N ARG A 103 26.62 -33.82 4.79
CA ARG A 103 27.23 -35.10 5.19
C ARG A 103 26.21 -36.20 4.98
N PRO A 104 26.59 -37.47 4.84
CA PRO A 104 25.66 -38.58 4.69
C PRO A 104 24.56 -38.57 5.73
N GLY A 105 23.31 -38.43 5.28
CA GLY A 105 22.08 -38.33 6.11
C GLY A 105 21.80 -36.96 6.71
N VAL A 106 22.64 -35.92 6.47
CA VAL A 106 22.39 -34.55 6.97
C VAL A 106 21.99 -33.63 5.83
N ILE A 107 20.69 -33.39 5.69
CA ILE A 107 20.13 -32.51 4.66
C ILE A 107 19.82 -31.14 5.27
N LEU A 108 20.36 -30.08 4.67
CA LEU A 108 20.11 -28.70 5.04
C LEU A 108 19.51 -27.94 3.87
N GLY A 109 18.71 -26.91 4.17
CA GLY A 109 18.13 -26.10 3.10
C GLY A 109 17.34 -24.90 3.62
N HIS A 110 16.82 -24.12 2.66
CA HIS A 110 15.85 -23.07 2.93
C HIS A 110 14.78 -23.05 1.84
N LYS A 111 13.61 -22.53 2.19
CA LYS A 111 12.48 -22.33 1.27
C LYS A 111 12.04 -20.88 1.26
N ASN A 112 11.69 -20.38 0.09
CA ASN A 112 11.11 -19.06 -0.10
C ASN A 112 9.58 -19.19 -0.06
N ILE A 113 8.96 -18.86 1.07
CA ILE A 113 7.53 -19.01 1.28
C ILE A 113 6.88 -17.63 1.26
N PRO A 114 5.92 -17.36 0.35
CA PRO A 114 5.20 -16.09 0.36
C PRO A 114 4.31 -15.98 1.60
N ILE A 115 4.15 -14.75 2.10
CA ILE A 115 3.14 -14.47 3.14
C ILE A 115 1.73 -14.59 2.56
N ASN A 116 0.78 -15.07 3.37
CA ASN A 116 -0.58 -15.35 2.92
C ASN A 116 -1.37 -14.08 2.57
N ALA A 117 -1.17 -13.01 3.33
CA ALA A 117 -1.90 -11.76 3.14
C ALA A 117 -1.00 -10.55 3.37
N VAL A 118 -1.22 -9.50 2.57
CA VAL A 118 -0.48 -8.25 2.65
C VAL A 118 -1.41 -7.05 2.53
N GLY A 119 -1.11 -6.00 3.30
CA GLY A 119 -1.75 -4.69 3.16
C GLY A 119 -0.83 -3.74 2.38
N CYS A 120 -1.31 -3.22 1.26
CA CYS A 120 -0.62 -2.26 0.42
C CYS A 120 -1.22 -0.87 0.62
N TYR A 121 -0.45 0.06 1.16
CA TYR A 121 -0.89 1.44 1.29
C TYR A 121 -0.42 2.27 0.09
N VAL A 122 -1.36 2.90 -0.59
CA VAL A 122 -1.10 3.82 -1.70
C VAL A 122 -1.28 5.24 -1.20
N PRO A 123 -0.21 6.00 -1.00
CA PRO A 123 -0.31 7.38 -0.55
C PRO A 123 -1.12 8.21 -1.55
N GLY A 124 -1.88 9.13 -1.01
CA GLY A 124 -2.68 10.05 -1.79
C GLY A 124 -2.80 11.39 -1.08
N GLY A 125 -3.67 12.27 -1.54
CA GLY A 125 -4.03 13.52 -0.90
C GLY A 125 -3.78 14.70 -1.82
N LYS A 126 -2.58 15.22 -1.87
CA LYS A 126 -2.29 16.33 -2.77
C LYS A 126 -2.29 15.88 -4.24
N TYR A 127 -1.74 14.69 -4.49
CA TYR A 127 -1.65 14.07 -5.82
C TYR A 127 -1.87 12.56 -5.72
N PRO A 128 -2.50 11.93 -6.73
CA PRO A 128 -2.59 10.47 -6.81
C PRO A 128 -1.21 9.88 -7.13
N LEU A 129 -0.71 9.02 -6.24
CA LEU A 129 0.60 8.37 -6.40
C LEU A 129 0.44 6.96 -6.98
N LEU A 130 0.11 6.85 -8.28
CA LEU A 130 -0.11 5.58 -8.96
C LEU A 130 1.09 4.63 -8.87
N ALA A 131 2.30 5.18 -8.93
CA ALA A 131 3.54 4.39 -8.83
C ALA A 131 3.60 3.55 -7.55
N SER A 132 3.05 4.05 -6.44
CA SER A 132 2.99 3.29 -5.18
C SER A 132 2.08 2.06 -5.27
N ALA A 133 0.98 2.14 -6.03
CA ALA A 133 0.12 0.99 -6.31
C ALA A 133 0.89 -0.05 -7.13
N HIS A 134 1.59 0.38 -8.19
CA HIS A 134 2.35 -0.53 -9.04
C HIS A 134 3.45 -1.25 -8.26
N MET A 135 4.25 -0.50 -7.49
CA MET A 135 5.40 -1.03 -6.76
C MET A 135 5.00 -1.97 -5.62
N SER A 136 3.91 -1.69 -4.90
CA SER A 136 3.54 -2.51 -3.74
C SER A 136 2.68 -3.72 -4.12
N ILE A 137 1.70 -3.55 -4.98
CA ILE A 137 0.73 -4.60 -5.30
C ILE A 137 1.34 -5.63 -6.26
N ILE A 138 2.04 -5.18 -7.31
CA ILE A 138 2.62 -6.09 -8.30
C ILE A 138 3.72 -6.94 -7.67
N THR A 139 4.57 -6.35 -6.85
CA THR A 139 5.63 -7.12 -6.16
C THR A 139 5.05 -8.17 -5.22
N ALA A 140 3.98 -7.84 -4.49
CA ALA A 140 3.25 -8.78 -3.66
C ALA A 140 2.60 -9.91 -4.49
N SER A 141 1.99 -9.58 -5.63
CA SER A 141 1.39 -10.54 -6.56
C SER A 141 2.44 -11.47 -7.14
N VAL A 142 3.56 -10.93 -7.64
CA VAL A 142 4.69 -11.72 -8.16
C VAL A 142 5.31 -12.59 -7.08
N ALA A 143 5.42 -12.11 -5.85
CA ALA A 143 5.90 -12.91 -4.71
C ALA A 143 5.02 -14.15 -4.46
N GLY A 144 3.73 -14.09 -4.81
CA GLY A 144 2.78 -15.19 -4.63
C GLY A 144 1.84 -15.00 -3.44
N CYS A 145 1.67 -13.77 -2.95
CA CYS A 145 0.69 -13.47 -1.90
C CYS A 145 -0.72 -13.73 -2.42
N SER A 146 -1.50 -14.55 -1.72
CA SER A 146 -2.85 -14.95 -2.15
C SER A 146 -3.90 -13.89 -1.86
N ARG A 147 -3.70 -13.06 -0.84
CA ARG A 147 -4.60 -11.96 -0.47
C ARG A 147 -3.84 -10.64 -0.43
N ILE A 148 -4.23 -9.72 -1.28
CA ILE A 148 -3.61 -8.39 -1.41
C ILE A 148 -4.68 -7.33 -1.19
N ILE A 149 -4.66 -6.71 -0.02
CA ILE A 149 -5.58 -5.64 0.36
C ILE A 149 -4.89 -4.32 0.06
N SER A 150 -5.49 -3.46 -0.74
CA SER A 150 -4.95 -2.15 -1.02
C SER A 150 -5.80 -1.04 -0.43
N CYS A 151 -5.16 -0.10 0.25
CA CYS A 151 -5.80 1.07 0.84
C CYS A 151 -5.23 2.35 0.22
N ALA A 152 -6.12 3.30 -0.08
CA ALA A 152 -5.73 4.64 -0.53
C ALA A 152 -6.69 5.67 0.08
N PRO A 153 -6.23 6.88 0.45
CA PRO A 153 -7.15 7.89 0.93
C PRO A 153 -8.16 8.29 -0.15
N PRO A 154 -9.39 8.63 0.23
CA PRO A 154 -10.33 9.20 -0.70
C PRO A 154 -9.82 10.57 -1.20
N PHE A 155 -10.23 10.94 -2.39
CA PHE A 155 -9.95 12.24 -2.97
C PHE A 155 -11.26 12.99 -3.19
N ASN A 156 -11.37 14.18 -2.62
CA ASN A 156 -12.62 14.97 -2.64
C ASN A 156 -13.86 14.17 -2.19
N GLY A 157 -13.73 13.36 -1.14
CA GLY A 157 -14.82 12.56 -0.59
C GLY A 157 -15.28 11.38 -1.45
N GLN A 158 -14.47 10.96 -2.41
CA GLN A 158 -14.74 9.82 -3.31
C GLN A 158 -13.49 8.95 -3.51
N PRO A 159 -13.63 7.67 -3.89
CA PRO A 159 -12.50 6.89 -4.35
C PRO A 159 -11.85 7.54 -5.56
N ALA A 160 -10.52 7.67 -5.59
CA ALA A 160 -9.78 8.24 -6.71
C ALA A 160 -9.76 7.26 -7.90
N PRO A 161 -10.40 7.57 -9.05
CA PRO A 161 -10.58 6.60 -10.13
C PRO A 161 -9.28 5.97 -10.63
N ALA A 162 -8.25 6.78 -10.88
CA ALA A 162 -6.96 6.30 -11.38
C ALA A 162 -6.25 5.39 -10.37
N ILE A 163 -6.35 5.69 -9.06
CA ILE A 163 -5.78 4.83 -8.01
C ILE A 163 -6.52 3.50 -7.94
N VAL A 164 -7.88 3.51 -7.96
CA VAL A 164 -8.69 2.30 -7.91
C VAL A 164 -8.41 1.41 -9.14
N ALA A 165 -8.32 2.02 -10.32
CA ALA A 165 -7.94 1.30 -11.54
C ALA A 165 -6.55 0.68 -11.42
N ALA A 166 -5.55 1.46 -11.00
CA ALA A 166 -4.19 0.97 -10.81
C ALA A 166 -4.10 -0.17 -9.79
N GLN A 167 -4.84 -0.09 -8.68
CA GLN A 167 -4.93 -1.16 -7.68
C GLN A 167 -5.52 -2.44 -8.28
N LYS A 168 -6.65 -2.32 -8.98
CA LYS A 168 -7.34 -3.46 -9.58
C LYS A 168 -6.49 -4.13 -10.66
N MET A 169 -5.92 -3.34 -11.56
CA MET A 169 -5.09 -3.82 -12.67
C MET A 169 -3.77 -4.46 -12.18
N ALA A 170 -3.21 -3.96 -11.07
CA ALA A 170 -2.03 -4.55 -10.44
C ALA A 170 -2.30 -5.89 -9.73
N GLY A 171 -3.56 -6.28 -9.52
CA GLY A 171 -3.94 -7.54 -8.91
C GLY A 171 -4.36 -7.46 -7.44
N ALA A 172 -4.76 -6.28 -6.92
CA ALA A 172 -5.36 -6.20 -5.61
C ALA A 172 -6.64 -7.04 -5.53
N THR A 173 -6.75 -7.88 -4.51
CA THR A 173 -7.94 -8.70 -4.25
C THR A 173 -9.05 -7.87 -3.61
N GLU A 174 -8.67 -6.85 -2.87
CA GLU A 174 -9.58 -5.91 -2.20
C GLU A 174 -9.02 -4.49 -2.30
N SER A 175 -9.90 -3.52 -2.60
CA SER A 175 -9.55 -2.10 -2.63
C SER A 175 -10.41 -1.32 -1.66
N MET A 176 -9.80 -0.47 -0.85
CA MET A 176 -10.45 0.29 0.22
C MET A 176 -10.09 1.78 0.13
N PRO A 177 -11.06 2.68 -0.07
CA PRO A 177 -10.84 4.12 0.05
C PRO A 177 -10.73 4.50 1.52
N LEU A 178 -9.57 4.29 2.09
CA LEU A 178 -9.27 4.52 3.49
C LEU A 178 -7.88 5.14 3.61
N ALA A 179 -7.75 6.25 4.33
CA ALA A 179 -6.44 6.78 4.69
C ALA A 179 -5.81 5.89 5.75
N ALA A 180 -4.58 5.47 5.50
CA ALA A 180 -3.73 5.11 6.61
C ALA A 180 -3.31 6.43 7.26
N PHE A 181 -3.75 6.63 8.46
CA PHE A 181 -3.56 7.80 9.31
C PHE A 181 -2.43 8.71 8.85
N ARG A 182 -2.82 9.85 8.24
CA ARG A 182 -1.88 10.88 7.83
C ARG A 182 -1.51 11.76 9.01
N ARG A 183 -0.26 11.77 9.31
CA ARG A 183 0.52 13.02 9.49
C ARG A 183 1.98 12.78 9.22
#